data_c14b8ad6aac3da322b0c923feb08205b
#
_entry.id   c14b8ad6aac3da322b0c923feb08205b
#
_cell.length_a   1.000
_cell.length_b   1.000
_cell.length_c   1.000
_cell.angle_alpha   90.00
_cell.angle_beta   90.00
_cell.angle_gamma   90.00
#
_symmetry.space_group_name_H-M   'P 1'
#
loop_
_entity.id
_entity.type
_entity.pdbx_description
1 polymer ?
#
loop_
_entity_poly.entity_id
_entity_poly.type
_entity_poly.pdbx_seq_one_letter_code
_entity_poly.pdbx_strand_id
1 'polypeptide(L)'
;MLQYFLNSMLYAGLATVFMLISSIPVAYALARLKWRGRSTMFYLVIVAMMLPPQVIAVPMYVLWSKVGLTGTLWPLIIPNLFGDAFSIFLLRQFFITIPQSYSDSARVDGASEITTLWRVILPMAKPGIAAAALFSFLNCWNDYFGPLLYAGENSLSWTLSLGLASFRGLHQVEWNLTMAATLMVMLPVIILFFLAQKQFIEGVKFSGVKG
;
A
#
# COMPACT_ATOMS: atom_id res chain seq x y z
N MET A 1 -13.54 -19.41 -7.52
CA MET A 1 -13.49 -18.59 -6.29
C MET A 1 -12.21 -18.74 -5.49
N LEU A 2 -11.76 -19.94 -5.13
CA LEU A 2 -10.51 -20.13 -4.39
C LEU A 2 -9.31 -19.51 -5.14
N GLN A 3 -9.20 -19.71 -6.46
CA GLN A 3 -8.16 -19.09 -7.28
C GLN A 3 -8.20 -17.56 -7.21
N TYR A 4 -9.37 -16.96 -7.29
CA TYR A 4 -9.54 -15.49 -7.19
C TYR A 4 -9.15 -14.96 -5.81
N PHE A 5 -9.45 -15.71 -4.76
CA PHE A 5 -9.00 -15.41 -3.40
C PHE A 5 -7.46 -15.41 -3.31
N LEU A 6 -6.82 -16.48 -3.81
CA LEU A 6 -5.36 -16.60 -3.82
C LEU A 6 -4.71 -15.48 -4.65
N ASN A 7 -5.27 -15.14 -5.79
CA ASN A 7 -4.81 -14.04 -6.62
C ASN A 7 -4.91 -12.69 -5.89
N SER A 8 -6.03 -12.43 -5.20
CA SER A 8 -6.20 -11.22 -4.40
C SER A 8 -5.21 -11.15 -3.24
N MET A 9 -4.99 -12.27 -2.53
CA MET A 9 -4.00 -12.35 -1.45
C MET A 9 -2.58 -12.13 -1.97
N LEU A 10 -2.23 -12.72 -3.10
CA LEU A 10 -0.93 -12.54 -3.74
C LEU A 10 -0.74 -11.10 -4.20
N TYR A 11 -1.72 -10.52 -4.88
CA TYR A 11 -1.68 -9.12 -5.32
C TYR A 11 -1.57 -8.18 -4.14
N ALA A 12 -2.54 -8.19 -3.22
CA ALA A 12 -2.57 -7.26 -2.10
C ALA A 12 -1.37 -7.45 -1.16
N GLY A 13 -0.96 -8.69 -0.91
CA GLY A 13 0.19 -9.01 -0.06
C GLY A 13 1.50 -8.53 -0.65
N LEU A 14 1.83 -8.92 -1.89
CA LEU A 14 3.08 -8.51 -2.55
C LEU A 14 3.14 -7.01 -2.82
N ALA A 15 2.05 -6.41 -3.29
CA ALA A 15 1.98 -4.97 -3.52
C ALA A 15 2.24 -4.18 -2.23
N THR A 16 1.65 -4.61 -1.10
CA THR A 16 1.88 -3.99 0.22
C THR A 16 3.33 -4.14 0.67
N VAL A 17 3.92 -5.33 0.54
CA VAL A 17 5.34 -5.56 0.91
C VAL A 17 6.26 -4.69 0.05
N PHE A 18 6.05 -4.64 -1.25
CA PHE A 18 6.86 -3.84 -2.17
C PHE A 18 6.70 -2.35 -1.91
N MET A 19 5.48 -1.90 -1.64
CA MET A 19 5.21 -0.53 -1.22
C MET A 19 5.96 -0.16 0.06
N LEU A 20 5.96 -1.02 1.08
CA LEU A 20 6.70 -0.75 2.33
C LEU A 20 8.20 -0.69 2.10
N ILE A 21 8.77 -1.63 1.35
CA ILE A 21 10.21 -1.68 1.03
C ILE A 21 10.65 -0.40 0.32
N SER A 22 9.86 0.08 -0.62
CA SER A 22 10.19 1.26 -1.42
C SER A 22 9.88 2.59 -0.69
N SER A 23 8.72 2.67 -0.01
CA SER A 23 8.25 3.94 0.57
C SER A 23 8.91 4.29 1.91
N ILE A 24 9.29 3.30 2.73
CA ILE A 24 9.93 3.53 4.04
C ILE A 24 11.23 4.32 3.91
N PRO A 25 12.23 3.94 3.11
CA PRO A 25 13.47 4.69 3.00
C PRO A 25 13.27 6.08 2.42
N VAL A 26 12.37 6.24 1.45
CA VAL A 26 12.02 7.55 0.87
C VAL A 26 11.38 8.45 1.91
N ALA A 27 10.40 7.95 2.66
CA ALA A 27 9.75 8.69 3.74
C ALA A 27 10.73 9.10 4.84
N TYR A 28 11.68 8.20 5.20
CA TYR A 28 12.74 8.49 6.16
C TYR A 28 13.66 9.60 5.65
N ALA A 29 14.12 9.52 4.41
CA ALA A 29 14.96 10.55 3.81
C ALA A 29 14.26 11.91 3.79
N LEU A 30 12.96 11.94 3.47
CA LEU A 30 12.13 13.15 3.45
C LEU A 30 11.76 13.66 4.85
N ALA A 31 11.80 12.83 5.89
CA ALA A 31 11.47 13.23 7.26
C ALA A 31 12.68 13.67 8.08
N ARG A 32 13.80 12.93 7.97
CA ARG A 32 14.90 12.95 8.95
C ARG A 32 16.21 13.47 8.38
N LEU A 33 16.49 13.22 7.09
CA LEU A 33 17.74 13.64 6.49
C LEU A 33 17.69 15.11 6.06
N LYS A 34 18.82 15.80 6.21
CA LYS A 34 18.99 17.18 5.76
C LYS A 34 19.75 17.19 4.42
N TRP A 35 19.04 17.51 3.33
CA TRP A 35 19.64 17.61 2.00
C TRP A 35 18.95 18.66 1.14
N ARG A 36 19.68 19.18 0.13
CA ARG A 36 19.16 20.21 -0.79
C ARG A 36 18.07 19.60 -1.69
N GLY A 37 16.94 20.29 -1.79
CA GLY A 37 15.80 19.82 -2.62
C GLY A 37 14.76 18.94 -1.88
N ARG A 38 14.95 18.63 -0.59
CA ARG A 38 14.02 17.83 0.21
C ARG A 38 12.57 18.32 0.14
N SER A 39 12.37 19.62 0.30
CA SER A 39 11.02 20.23 0.25
C SER A 39 10.41 20.11 -1.15
N THR A 40 11.19 20.40 -2.18
CA THR A 40 10.72 20.27 -3.57
C THR A 40 10.32 18.83 -3.89
N MET A 41 11.14 17.84 -3.51
CA MET A 41 10.81 16.43 -3.70
C MET A 41 9.53 16.04 -2.96
N PHE A 42 9.33 16.55 -1.75
CA PHE A 42 8.10 16.30 -1.00
C PHE A 42 6.87 16.93 -1.67
N TYR A 43 7.00 18.15 -2.20
CA TYR A 43 5.92 18.76 -3.00
C TYR A 43 5.59 17.94 -4.26
N LEU A 44 6.60 17.37 -4.94
CA LEU A 44 6.36 16.47 -6.08
C LEU A 44 5.59 15.21 -5.66
N VAL A 45 5.89 14.63 -4.50
CA VAL A 45 5.11 13.51 -3.95
C VAL A 45 3.65 13.92 -3.74
N ILE A 46 3.39 15.11 -3.17
CA ILE A 46 2.01 15.59 -2.97
C ILE A 46 1.30 15.79 -4.32
N VAL A 47 1.97 16.40 -5.30
CA VAL A 47 1.41 16.61 -6.64
C VAL A 47 1.09 15.27 -7.32
N ALA A 48 1.96 14.26 -7.16
CA ALA A 48 1.72 12.93 -7.70
C ALA A 48 0.45 12.26 -7.13
N MET A 49 0.11 12.51 -5.86
CA MET A 49 -1.14 12.01 -5.26
C MET A 49 -2.41 12.62 -5.90
N MET A 50 -2.29 13.79 -6.54
CA MET A 50 -3.44 14.46 -7.16
C MET A 50 -3.75 13.92 -8.57
N LEU A 51 -2.84 13.12 -9.14
CA LEU A 51 -3.05 12.53 -10.46
C LEU A 51 -4.02 11.34 -10.37
N PRO A 52 -5.18 11.39 -11.02
CA PRO A 52 -6.11 10.26 -11.04
C PRO A 52 -5.47 9.06 -11.75
N PRO A 53 -5.55 7.84 -11.18
CA PRO A 53 -5.00 6.63 -11.81
C PRO A 53 -5.54 6.40 -13.23
N GLN A 54 -6.76 6.83 -13.51
CA GLN A 54 -7.41 6.68 -14.82
C GLN A 54 -6.67 7.46 -15.92
N VAL A 55 -6.06 8.59 -15.60
CA VAL A 55 -5.32 9.42 -16.58
C VAL A 55 -4.08 8.69 -17.10
N ILE A 56 -3.40 7.93 -16.23
CA ILE A 56 -2.18 7.20 -16.60
C ILE A 56 -2.48 5.77 -17.06
N ALA A 57 -3.74 5.31 -16.98
CA ALA A 57 -4.13 3.93 -17.28
C ALA A 57 -3.76 3.50 -18.71
N VAL A 58 -4.09 4.33 -19.71
CA VAL A 58 -3.83 3.99 -21.12
C VAL A 58 -2.32 3.93 -21.43
N PRO A 59 -1.49 4.93 -21.09
CA PRO A 59 -0.05 4.84 -21.28
C PRO A 59 0.57 3.62 -20.58
N MET A 60 0.13 3.33 -19.36
CA MET A 60 0.65 2.19 -18.59
C MET A 60 0.21 0.86 -19.21
N TYR A 61 -1.01 0.75 -19.71
CA TYR A 61 -1.45 -0.44 -20.42
C TYR A 61 -0.60 -0.72 -21.65
N VAL A 62 -0.32 0.31 -22.47
CA VAL A 62 0.54 0.18 -23.66
C VAL A 62 1.94 -0.27 -23.27
N LEU A 63 2.51 0.25 -22.19
CA LEU A 63 3.82 -0.15 -21.69
C LEU A 63 3.83 -1.64 -21.30
N TRP A 64 2.87 -2.07 -20.47
CA TRP A 64 2.79 -3.46 -20.02
C TRP A 64 2.47 -4.45 -21.14
N SER A 65 1.67 -4.02 -22.12
CA SER A 65 1.40 -4.80 -23.33
C SER A 65 2.68 -5.04 -24.16
N LYS A 66 3.51 -4.01 -24.34
CA LYS A 66 4.80 -4.14 -25.04
C LYS A 66 5.78 -5.08 -24.33
N VAL A 67 5.72 -5.15 -23.02
CA VAL A 67 6.54 -6.06 -22.20
C VAL A 67 5.94 -7.46 -22.13
N GLY A 68 4.71 -7.66 -22.62
CA GLY A 68 4.02 -8.97 -22.62
C GLY A 68 3.52 -9.40 -21.26
N LEU A 69 3.26 -8.47 -20.31
CA LEU A 69 2.80 -8.76 -18.97
C LEU A 69 1.28 -8.56 -18.77
N THR A 70 0.54 -8.11 -19.81
CA THR A 70 -0.92 -8.10 -19.80
C THR A 70 -1.47 -9.51 -19.66
N GLY A 71 -2.66 -9.65 -19.07
CA GLY A 71 -3.23 -10.96 -18.72
C GLY A 71 -2.67 -11.58 -17.44
N THR A 72 -1.81 -10.83 -16.69
CA THR A 72 -1.21 -11.27 -15.43
C THR A 72 -1.42 -10.24 -14.32
N LEU A 73 -1.03 -10.58 -13.07
CA LEU A 73 -1.08 -9.66 -11.93
C LEU A 73 0.17 -8.76 -11.79
N TRP A 74 1.22 -9.00 -12.56
CA TRP A 74 2.47 -8.27 -12.43
C TRP A 74 2.36 -6.76 -12.68
N PRO A 75 1.56 -6.28 -13.66
CA PRO A 75 1.31 -4.85 -13.84
C PRO A 75 0.75 -4.13 -12.61
N LEU A 76 0.08 -4.87 -11.72
CA LEU A 76 -0.51 -4.36 -10.49
C LEU A 76 0.50 -4.40 -9.32
N ILE A 77 1.45 -5.32 -9.34
CA ILE A 77 2.40 -5.58 -8.26
C ILE A 77 3.68 -4.76 -8.42
N ILE A 78 4.30 -4.80 -9.61
CA ILE A 78 5.62 -4.20 -9.86
C ILE A 78 5.66 -2.68 -9.60
N PRO A 79 4.66 -1.87 -9.97
CA PRO A 79 4.71 -0.42 -9.73
C PRO A 79 4.92 -0.04 -8.27
N ASN A 80 4.49 -0.87 -7.33
CA ASN A 80 4.66 -0.62 -5.89
C ASN A 80 6.12 -0.65 -5.43
N LEU A 81 7.05 -1.21 -6.22
CA LEU A 81 8.50 -1.13 -5.98
C LEU A 81 9.09 0.27 -6.20
N PHE A 82 8.39 1.15 -6.87
CA PHE A 82 8.86 2.50 -7.16
C PHE A 82 8.32 3.56 -6.18
N GLY A 83 7.64 3.12 -5.13
CA GLY A 83 7.08 3.97 -4.10
C GLY A 83 5.62 4.36 -4.39
N ASP A 84 4.85 4.47 -3.33
CA ASP A 84 3.49 4.98 -3.36
C ASP A 84 3.43 6.36 -2.68
N ALA A 85 2.94 7.35 -3.38
CA ALA A 85 2.95 8.74 -2.94
C ALA A 85 2.17 8.94 -1.63
N PHE A 86 1.01 8.30 -1.49
CA PHE A 86 0.22 8.37 -0.26
C PHE A 86 0.95 7.73 0.93
N SER A 87 1.53 6.56 0.73
CA SER A 87 2.26 5.83 1.76
C SER A 87 3.54 6.58 2.18
N ILE A 88 4.27 7.18 1.22
CA ILE A 88 5.42 8.04 1.51
C ILE A 88 4.98 9.24 2.36
N PHE A 89 3.89 9.90 1.98
CA PHE A 89 3.34 11.02 2.74
C PHE A 89 2.97 10.58 4.17
N LEU A 90 2.19 9.52 4.33
CA LEU A 90 1.72 9.03 5.62
C LEU A 90 2.89 8.65 6.54
N LEU A 91 3.82 7.84 6.04
CA LEU A 91 5.01 7.41 6.79
C LEU A 91 5.89 8.61 7.16
N ARG A 92 6.08 9.57 6.25
CA ARG A 92 6.83 10.79 6.56
C ARG A 92 6.18 11.58 7.69
N GLN A 93 4.85 11.77 7.67
CA GLN A 93 4.17 12.47 8.77
C GLN A 93 4.39 11.75 10.10
N PHE A 94 4.36 10.42 10.09
CA PHE A 94 4.63 9.64 11.29
C PHE A 94 6.08 9.77 11.76
N PHE A 95 7.05 9.69 10.84
CA PHE A 95 8.47 9.82 11.20
C PHE A 95 8.83 11.20 11.79
N ILE A 96 8.15 12.26 11.37
CA ILE A 96 8.36 13.60 11.92
C ILE A 96 7.93 13.70 13.40
N THR A 97 6.94 12.95 13.84
CA THR A 97 6.47 12.97 15.24
C THR A 97 7.47 12.37 16.22
N ILE A 98 8.38 11.53 15.76
CA ILE A 98 9.42 10.92 16.58
C ILE A 98 10.47 12.02 16.92
N PRO A 99 10.83 12.26 18.21
CA PRO A 99 11.83 13.26 18.57
C PRO A 99 13.16 13.06 17.86
N GLN A 100 13.77 14.17 17.41
CA GLN A 100 15.04 14.13 16.67
C GLN A 100 16.19 13.60 17.53
N SER A 101 16.13 13.77 18.85
CA SER A 101 17.13 13.30 19.80
C SER A 101 17.49 11.83 19.67
N TYR A 102 16.52 10.98 19.31
CA TYR A 102 16.78 9.55 19.06
C TYR A 102 17.74 9.31 17.90
N SER A 103 17.57 10.05 16.80
CA SER A 103 18.49 9.96 15.66
C SER A 103 19.86 10.58 15.99
N ASP A 104 19.88 11.65 16.77
CA ASP A 104 21.12 12.32 17.13
C ASP A 104 21.93 11.48 18.13
N SER A 105 21.29 10.84 19.10
CA SER A 105 21.96 9.89 20.01
C SER A 105 22.55 8.70 19.23
N ALA A 106 21.80 8.13 18.29
CA ALA A 106 22.31 7.03 17.46
C ALA A 106 23.54 7.43 16.64
N ARG A 107 23.59 8.69 16.14
CA ARG A 107 24.77 9.21 15.42
C ARG A 107 25.97 9.39 16.33
N VAL A 108 25.76 9.85 17.57
CA VAL A 108 26.83 9.97 18.58
C VAL A 108 27.41 8.58 18.89
N ASP A 109 26.57 7.55 18.94
CA ASP A 109 26.98 6.15 19.11
C ASP A 109 27.63 5.53 17.86
N GLY A 110 27.83 6.33 16.78
CA GLY A 110 28.47 5.88 15.54
C GLY A 110 27.56 5.11 14.58
N ALA A 111 26.24 5.08 14.79
CA ALA A 111 25.32 4.40 13.90
C ALA A 111 25.20 5.11 12.53
N SER A 112 25.25 4.32 11.46
CA SER A 112 24.93 4.81 10.11
C SER A 112 23.44 5.17 9.99
N GLU A 113 23.07 5.95 8.97
CA GLU A 113 21.67 6.32 8.72
C GLU A 113 20.77 5.08 8.48
N ILE A 114 21.31 4.06 7.79
CA ILE A 114 20.60 2.79 7.58
C ILE A 114 20.38 2.08 8.92
N THR A 115 21.40 2.03 9.78
CA THR A 115 21.29 1.42 11.10
C THR A 115 20.30 2.19 11.98
N THR A 116 20.34 3.53 11.93
CA THR A 116 19.39 4.40 12.65
C THR A 116 17.95 4.14 12.18
N LEU A 117 17.73 4.04 10.87
CA LEU A 117 16.41 3.69 10.34
C LEU A 117 15.93 2.35 10.89
N TRP A 118 16.71 1.27 10.70
CA TRP A 118 16.25 -0.08 11.00
C TRP A 118 16.16 -0.39 12.49
N ARG A 119 17.12 0.09 13.31
CA ARG A 119 17.22 -0.25 14.73
C ARG A 119 16.57 0.73 15.68
N VAL A 120 16.36 1.98 15.24
CA VAL A 120 15.81 3.04 16.10
C VAL A 120 14.45 3.50 15.61
N ILE A 121 14.35 3.98 14.36
CA ILE A 121 13.15 4.65 13.88
C ILE A 121 12.03 3.65 13.56
N LEU A 122 12.32 2.56 12.83
CA LEU A 122 11.28 1.58 12.47
C LEU A 122 10.60 0.92 13.68
N PRO A 123 11.33 0.50 14.73
CA PRO A 123 10.68 -0.03 15.94
C PRO A 123 9.72 0.97 16.61
N MET A 124 10.06 2.27 16.60
CA MET A 124 9.21 3.34 17.15
C MET A 124 8.03 3.69 16.24
N ALA A 125 8.17 3.46 14.93
CA ALA A 125 7.19 3.78 13.92
C ALA A 125 6.24 2.62 13.58
N LYS A 126 6.28 1.50 14.31
CA LYS A 126 5.41 0.33 14.07
C LYS A 126 3.93 0.69 13.84
N PRO A 127 3.30 1.60 14.63
CA PRO A 127 1.92 1.98 14.40
C PRO A 127 1.70 2.65 13.04
N GLY A 128 2.60 3.54 12.62
CA GLY A 128 2.54 4.22 11.32
C GLY A 128 2.76 3.25 10.15
N ILE A 129 3.68 2.29 10.31
CA ILE A 129 3.95 1.27 9.31
C ILE A 129 2.75 0.33 9.17
N ALA A 130 2.13 -0.07 10.30
CA ALA A 130 0.92 -0.89 10.30
C ALA A 130 -0.25 -0.17 9.62
N ALA A 131 -0.40 1.14 9.86
CA ALA A 131 -1.40 1.96 9.18
C ALA A 131 -1.17 2.00 7.66
N ALA A 132 0.06 2.30 7.23
CA ALA A 132 0.41 2.33 5.80
C ALA A 132 0.18 0.96 5.13
N ALA A 133 0.58 -0.12 5.80
CA ALA A 133 0.35 -1.49 5.33
C ALA A 133 -1.13 -1.81 5.18
N LEU A 134 -1.94 -1.45 6.17
CA LEU A 134 -3.39 -1.69 6.14
C LEU A 134 -4.06 -0.92 5.01
N PHE A 135 -3.75 0.38 4.85
CA PHE A 135 -4.32 1.18 3.76
C PHE A 135 -3.92 0.65 2.39
N SER A 136 -2.65 0.29 2.19
CA SER A 136 -2.18 -0.30 0.95
C SER A 136 -2.86 -1.63 0.65
N PHE A 137 -2.92 -2.52 1.65
CA PHE A 137 -3.58 -3.81 1.50
C PHE A 137 -5.06 -3.64 1.13
N LEU A 138 -5.81 -2.80 1.85
CA LEU A 138 -7.23 -2.56 1.58
C LEU A 138 -7.46 -1.93 0.21
N ASN A 139 -6.59 -1.03 -0.22
CA ASN A 139 -6.65 -0.43 -1.56
C ASN A 139 -6.49 -1.49 -2.65
N CYS A 140 -5.46 -2.34 -2.54
CA CYS A 140 -5.24 -3.42 -3.50
C CYS A 140 -6.31 -4.53 -3.41
N TRP A 141 -6.79 -4.85 -2.21
CA TRP A 141 -7.83 -5.85 -1.97
C TRP A 141 -9.16 -5.48 -2.61
N ASN A 142 -9.53 -4.20 -2.53
CA ASN A 142 -10.78 -3.68 -3.10
C ASN A 142 -10.62 -3.19 -4.55
N ASP A 143 -9.41 -3.25 -5.11
CA ASP A 143 -9.17 -2.78 -6.46
C ASP A 143 -9.94 -3.65 -7.47
N TYR A 144 -10.79 -2.98 -8.24
CA TYR A 144 -11.53 -3.57 -9.34
C TYR A 144 -10.99 -3.11 -10.69
N PHE A 145 -10.63 -1.83 -10.77
CA PHE A 145 -10.25 -1.20 -12.04
C PHE A 145 -8.93 -1.73 -12.59
N GLY A 146 -7.92 -1.86 -11.75
CA GLY A 146 -6.62 -2.41 -12.14
C GLY A 146 -6.72 -3.85 -12.67
N PRO A 147 -7.29 -4.80 -11.91
CA PRO A 147 -7.51 -6.16 -12.39
C PRO A 147 -8.36 -6.24 -13.67
N LEU A 148 -9.40 -5.41 -13.82
CA LEU A 148 -10.18 -5.34 -15.04
C LEU A 148 -9.32 -4.94 -16.24
N LEU A 149 -8.46 -3.93 -16.06
CA LEU A 149 -7.63 -3.38 -17.13
C LEU A 149 -6.52 -4.36 -17.56
N TYR A 150 -5.81 -4.96 -16.60
CA TYR A 150 -4.60 -5.72 -16.89
C TYR A 150 -4.80 -7.23 -16.94
N ALA A 151 -5.76 -7.78 -16.20
CA ALA A 151 -6.01 -9.22 -16.09
C ALA A 151 -7.35 -9.66 -16.68
N GLY A 152 -8.20 -8.72 -17.14
CA GLY A 152 -9.59 -8.98 -17.54
C GLY A 152 -9.76 -10.06 -18.61
N GLU A 153 -8.83 -10.18 -19.54
CA GLU A 153 -8.88 -11.17 -20.63
C GLU A 153 -8.52 -12.61 -20.16
N ASN A 154 -7.81 -12.74 -19.03
CA ASN A 154 -7.38 -14.02 -18.49
C ASN A 154 -8.07 -14.34 -17.17
N SER A 155 -9.10 -15.15 -17.19
CA SER A 155 -9.87 -15.50 -15.99
C SER A 155 -9.06 -16.21 -14.90
N LEU A 156 -7.92 -16.83 -15.23
CA LEU A 156 -7.01 -17.41 -14.23
C LEU A 156 -6.30 -16.34 -13.36
N SER A 157 -6.20 -15.12 -13.87
CA SER A 157 -5.60 -13.98 -13.20
C SER A 157 -6.62 -13.06 -12.49
N TRP A 158 -7.90 -13.40 -12.50
CA TRP A 158 -8.92 -12.59 -11.86
C TRP A 158 -8.74 -12.52 -10.35
N THR A 159 -8.98 -11.34 -9.80
CA THR A 159 -9.08 -11.09 -8.35
C THR A 159 -10.50 -11.37 -7.86
N LEU A 160 -10.69 -11.39 -6.54
CA LEU A 160 -12.03 -11.55 -5.93
C LEU A 160 -12.99 -10.42 -6.33
N SER A 161 -12.51 -9.17 -6.35
CA SER A 161 -13.34 -8.01 -6.75
C SER A 161 -13.83 -8.16 -8.20
N LEU A 162 -12.97 -8.60 -9.11
CA LEU A 162 -13.34 -8.85 -10.50
C LEU A 162 -14.25 -10.09 -10.63
N GLY A 163 -13.92 -11.17 -9.91
CA GLY A 163 -14.75 -12.37 -9.88
C GLY A 163 -16.13 -12.14 -9.27
N LEU A 164 -16.25 -11.29 -8.24
CA LEU A 164 -17.54 -10.89 -7.65
C LEU A 164 -18.41 -10.14 -8.66
N ALA A 165 -17.80 -9.27 -9.47
CA ALA A 165 -18.52 -8.54 -10.51
C ALA A 165 -19.10 -9.45 -11.59
N SER A 166 -18.49 -10.61 -11.87
CA SER A 166 -18.97 -11.57 -12.88
C SER A 166 -20.30 -12.23 -12.52
N PHE A 167 -20.68 -12.28 -11.23
CA PHE A 167 -22.00 -12.77 -10.81
C PHE A 167 -23.16 -11.78 -11.10
N ARG A 168 -22.82 -10.55 -11.47
CA ARG A 168 -23.79 -9.56 -11.93
C ARG A 168 -23.86 -9.61 -13.46
N GLY A 169 -24.45 -10.69 -14.00
CA GLY A 169 -24.69 -10.82 -15.44
C GLY A 169 -25.61 -9.72 -15.98
N LEU A 170 -25.57 -9.49 -17.30
CA LEU A 170 -26.35 -8.44 -17.98
C LEU A 170 -27.88 -8.62 -17.82
N HIS A 171 -28.36 -9.83 -17.56
CA HIS A 171 -29.79 -10.16 -17.53
C HIS A 171 -30.27 -10.79 -16.21
N GLN A 172 -29.36 -11.29 -15.37
CA GLN A 172 -29.70 -11.88 -14.08
C GLN A 172 -28.60 -11.66 -13.07
N VAL A 173 -28.98 -11.35 -11.82
CA VAL A 173 -28.05 -11.27 -10.68
C VAL A 173 -28.27 -12.53 -9.82
N GLU A 174 -27.25 -13.33 -9.70
CA GLU A 174 -27.27 -14.49 -8.81
C GLU A 174 -27.03 -14.07 -7.36
N TRP A 175 -28.09 -13.57 -6.73
CA TRP A 175 -28.02 -12.98 -5.39
C TRP A 175 -27.38 -13.91 -4.34
N ASN A 176 -27.74 -15.21 -4.37
CA ASN A 176 -27.23 -16.19 -3.42
C ASN A 176 -25.69 -16.33 -3.52
N LEU A 177 -25.17 -16.45 -4.74
CA LEU A 177 -23.73 -16.56 -4.99
C LEU A 177 -23.01 -15.23 -4.70
N THR A 178 -23.64 -14.11 -5.05
CA THR A 178 -23.10 -12.78 -4.78
C THR A 178 -22.96 -12.55 -3.28
N MET A 179 -23.96 -12.91 -2.47
CA MET A 179 -23.89 -12.75 -1.02
C MET A 179 -22.86 -13.68 -0.38
N ALA A 180 -22.79 -14.94 -0.81
CA ALA A 180 -21.78 -15.89 -0.34
C ALA A 180 -20.36 -15.42 -0.67
N ALA A 181 -20.14 -14.93 -1.90
CA ALA A 181 -18.84 -14.40 -2.31
C ALA A 181 -18.47 -13.11 -1.55
N THR A 182 -19.46 -12.24 -1.28
CA THR A 182 -19.23 -11.02 -0.49
C THR A 182 -18.74 -11.35 0.93
N LEU A 183 -19.28 -12.38 1.58
CA LEU A 183 -18.80 -12.84 2.89
C LEU A 183 -17.33 -13.28 2.82
N MET A 184 -16.93 -13.99 1.76
CA MET A 184 -15.53 -14.37 1.56
C MET A 184 -14.61 -13.15 1.38
N VAL A 185 -15.08 -12.11 0.67
CA VAL A 185 -14.33 -10.87 0.48
C VAL A 185 -14.18 -10.09 1.78
N MET A 186 -15.22 -10.09 2.64
CA MET A 186 -15.21 -9.36 3.91
C MET A 186 -14.30 -10.01 4.98
N LEU A 187 -14.16 -11.32 4.97
CA LEU A 187 -13.52 -12.08 6.04
C LEU A 187 -12.05 -11.66 6.29
N PRO A 188 -11.17 -11.56 5.27
CA PRO A 188 -9.80 -11.09 5.47
C PRO A 188 -9.73 -9.65 5.97
N VAL A 189 -10.63 -8.78 5.52
CA VAL A 189 -10.68 -7.37 5.94
C VAL A 189 -11.02 -7.29 7.43
N ILE A 190 -12.00 -8.06 7.89
CA ILE A 190 -12.40 -8.15 9.29
C ILE A 190 -11.24 -8.67 10.15
N ILE A 191 -10.56 -9.75 9.72
CA ILE A 191 -9.41 -10.31 10.42
C ILE A 191 -8.30 -9.25 10.53
N LEU A 192 -7.95 -8.60 9.43
CA LEU A 192 -6.92 -7.55 9.42
C LEU A 192 -7.30 -6.37 10.32
N PHE A 193 -8.57 -5.96 10.35
CA PHE A 193 -9.02 -4.92 11.24
C PHE A 193 -8.78 -5.28 12.71
N PHE A 194 -9.16 -6.49 13.15
CA PHE A 194 -8.93 -6.94 14.52
C PHE A 194 -7.44 -7.09 14.87
N LEU A 195 -6.60 -7.44 13.91
CA LEU A 195 -5.15 -7.49 14.12
C LEU A 195 -4.53 -6.09 14.20
N ALA A 196 -5.00 -5.16 13.37
CA ALA A 196 -4.46 -3.81 13.27
C ALA A 196 -4.98 -2.85 14.35
N GLN A 197 -6.18 -3.05 14.90
CA GLN A 197 -6.81 -2.15 15.85
C GLN A 197 -5.92 -1.83 17.07
N LYS A 198 -5.17 -2.82 17.57
CA LYS A 198 -4.26 -2.65 18.71
C LYS A 198 -3.15 -1.64 18.41
N GLN A 199 -2.61 -1.66 17.21
CA GLN A 199 -1.56 -0.74 16.76
C GLN A 199 -2.09 0.70 16.65
N PHE A 200 -3.34 0.88 16.24
CA PHE A 200 -3.97 2.20 16.16
C PHE A 200 -4.20 2.82 17.55
N ILE A 201 -4.66 2.01 18.53
CA ILE A 201 -4.89 2.48 19.88
C ILE A 201 -3.58 2.90 20.56
N GLU A 202 -2.50 2.16 20.36
CA GLU A 202 -1.18 2.51 20.88
C GLU A 202 -0.61 3.79 20.22
N GLY A 203 -0.81 3.98 18.91
CA GLY A 203 -0.38 5.18 18.19
C GLY A 203 -1.03 6.47 18.70
N VAL A 204 -2.30 6.42 19.07
CA VAL A 204 -3.04 7.56 19.65
C VAL A 204 -2.51 7.96 21.03
N LYS A 205 -2.07 6.99 21.84
CA LYS A 205 -1.49 7.28 23.17
C LYS A 205 -0.19 8.06 23.11
N PHE A 206 0.64 7.84 22.09
CA PHE A 206 1.89 8.58 21.89
C PHE A 206 1.68 10.04 21.44
N SER A 207 0.56 10.36 20.80
CA SER A 207 0.23 11.73 20.38
C SER A 207 -0.50 12.54 21.46
N GLY A 208 -1.04 11.89 22.49
CA GLY A 208 -1.86 12.50 23.55
C GLY A 208 -1.09 12.99 24.78
N VAL A 209 0.20 12.72 24.91
CA VAL A 209 1.04 13.21 26.01
C VAL A 209 1.78 14.47 25.59
N LYS A 210 1.04 15.55 25.36
CA LYS A 210 1.50 16.94 25.43
C LYS A 210 0.61 17.62 26.47
N GLY A 211 0.96 17.44 27.69
CA GLY A 211 0.53 18.22 28.83
C GLY A 211 1.78 18.69 29.56
#